data_79bf5c50a49a4e37b40e8a545fe9171a
#
_entry.id   79bf5c50a49a4e37b40e8a545fe9171a
#
_cell.length_a   1.000
_cell.length_b   1.000
_cell.length_c   1.000
_cell.angle_alpha   90.00
_cell.angle_beta   90.00
_cell.angle_gamma   90.00
#
_symmetry.space_group_name_H-M   'P 1'
#
loop_
_entity.id
_entity.type
_entity.pdbx_description
1 polymer ?
#
loop_
_entity_poly.entity_id
_entity_poly.type
_entity_poly.pdbx_seq_one_letter_code
_entity_poly.pdbx_strand_id
1 'polypeptide(L)'
;MSQAAERWDLSYTQNRELSWLAFDQRVLEEAADPSVPLMERLRFLSIFTSNLDEFFMVRVGSLTDLALVAPNARENKGGFSPAEQLRRIYAAVVPLVQQRDQVYRELIEALAEHGVADIPYKELKNGEREYVRAWYREAMRPLLMPQIIDPSHPFPHLKNKTLYAAALLREGDKRRLGIVGVPDVVPPILPLPARPGAFVRTEDILAHHLRKIFKIYQIEEQAVVSVTRNADISYDEAMDQEDLDLRAQMTKLLRQRERLAPVRLEMQGEAPALQAMLLRRLRLTAEQSYVCTCPLVLKYAYQLDSLDSALFYPPHAPAYPAWLDREVPMWEQIRQRDVLLFYPYPSMQPFLDLLRQSAADPAVVSIQMTIYRVAGKSAVIKHLCAAAENGKAVTVLVELRARFDEGNNITWARELEEAGCRVIYGPAGYKCHGKICLITRKEKTGLSYVTQIGTGNYNEKTAALYTDFSLLTADRTIAADGVAFFQNMLIGDLRGSYGKLLVAPVSLKQTLLRLIDGEIARGDRGRIILKTNAVTERELIDKLAEASQAGVRVDLIVRGICCLVPGVPGKTDHITVTSIVGEFLEHSRIYCFGEGALRQMYLSSADIMTRNQERR
;
A
#
# COMPACT_ATOMS: atom_id res chain seq x y z
N MET A 1 13.36 4.84 35.41
CA MET A 1 13.68 5.16 34.00
C MET A 1 14.73 4.15 33.54
N SER A 2 14.45 3.34 32.51
CA SER A 2 15.36 2.27 32.09
C SER A 2 16.51 2.85 31.26
N GLN A 3 17.70 2.22 31.28
CA GLN A 3 18.91 2.62 30.54
C GLN A 3 18.72 2.88 29.03
N ALA A 4 17.62 2.44 28.43
CA ALA A 4 17.31 2.70 27.02
C ALA A 4 16.78 4.14 26.75
N ALA A 5 16.22 4.82 27.76
CA ALA A 5 15.71 6.19 27.62
C ALA A 5 16.83 7.25 27.64
N GLU A 6 18.01 6.90 28.17
CA GLU A 6 19.18 7.81 28.19
C GLU A 6 19.97 7.84 26.87
N ARG A 7 19.70 6.94 25.94
CA ARG A 7 20.48 6.80 24.70
C ARG A 7 20.02 7.72 23.56
N TRP A 8 18.77 8.19 23.55
CA TRP A 8 18.18 8.90 22.42
C TRP A 8 17.53 10.21 22.85
N ASP A 9 17.85 11.31 22.16
CA ASP A 9 17.10 12.56 22.31
C ASP A 9 15.75 12.42 21.57
N LEU A 10 14.67 12.37 22.35
CA LEU A 10 13.30 12.20 21.84
C LEU A 10 12.58 13.54 21.59
N SER A 11 13.23 14.67 21.85
CA SER A 11 12.59 16.01 21.79
C SER A 11 12.16 16.41 20.38
N TYR A 12 12.87 15.93 19.35
CA TYR A 12 12.62 16.24 17.93
C TYR A 12 12.16 15.01 17.13
N THR A 13 11.66 13.99 17.82
CA THR A 13 11.14 12.78 17.15
C THR A 13 9.76 12.41 17.66
N GLN A 14 8.98 11.73 16.84
CA GLN A 14 7.66 11.24 17.18
C GLN A 14 7.47 9.76 16.81
N ASN A 15 6.55 9.10 17.52
CA ASN A 15 6.22 7.69 17.29
C ASN A 15 5.76 7.46 15.84
N ARG A 16 6.26 6.39 15.26
CA ARG A 16 6.02 6.01 13.86
C ARG A 16 4.55 5.73 13.55
N GLU A 17 3.84 5.07 14.45
CA GLU A 17 2.46 4.65 14.23
C GLU A 17 1.50 5.83 14.35
N LEU A 18 1.76 6.76 15.28
CA LEU A 18 0.99 8.00 15.40
C LEU A 18 1.24 8.92 14.20
N SER A 19 2.47 9.00 13.72
CA SER A 19 2.78 9.71 12.47
C SER A 19 2.07 9.10 11.26
N TRP A 20 1.90 7.77 11.22
CA TRP A 20 1.14 7.11 10.17
C TRP A 20 -0.36 7.47 10.24
N LEU A 21 -0.95 7.53 11.43
CA LEU A 21 -2.34 7.96 11.59
C LEU A 21 -2.53 9.42 11.16
N ALA A 22 -1.58 10.30 11.45
CA ALA A 22 -1.59 11.68 10.95
C ALA A 22 -1.49 11.75 9.41
N PHE A 23 -0.78 10.83 8.77
CA PHE A 23 -0.82 10.70 7.31
C PHE A 23 -2.20 10.27 6.81
N ASP A 24 -2.81 9.26 7.41
CA ASP A 24 -4.13 8.78 6.98
C ASP A 24 -5.22 9.83 7.24
N GLN A 25 -5.05 10.65 8.28
CA GLN A 25 -5.87 11.84 8.50
C GLN A 25 -5.81 12.81 7.32
N ARG A 26 -4.62 13.08 6.73
CA ARG A 26 -4.50 13.94 5.53
C ARG A 26 -5.24 13.35 4.31
N VAL A 27 -5.30 12.03 4.18
CA VAL A 27 -6.14 11.37 3.16
C VAL A 27 -7.63 11.60 3.44
N LEU A 28 -8.04 11.61 4.71
CA LEU A 28 -9.42 11.92 5.11
C LEU A 28 -9.75 13.41 4.89
N GLU A 29 -8.77 14.31 5.04
CA GLU A 29 -8.91 15.74 4.75
C GLU A 29 -9.20 16.00 3.27
N GLU A 30 -8.58 15.24 2.33
CA GLU A 30 -8.95 15.30 0.90
C GLU A 30 -10.41 14.90 0.66
N ALA A 31 -10.94 13.93 1.41
CA ALA A 31 -12.35 13.57 1.35
C ALA A 31 -13.27 14.69 1.91
N ALA A 32 -12.77 15.49 2.83
CA ALA A 32 -13.50 16.61 3.43
C ALA A 32 -13.39 17.91 2.63
N ASP A 33 -12.36 18.07 1.78
CA ASP A 33 -12.07 19.31 1.05
C ASP A 33 -13.11 19.57 -0.06
N PRO A 34 -13.88 20.67 0.00
CA PRO A 34 -14.89 21.00 -1.01
C PRO A 34 -14.30 21.34 -2.38
N SER A 35 -13.01 21.62 -2.49
CA SER A 35 -12.33 21.87 -3.78
C SER A 35 -12.08 20.57 -4.58
N VAL A 36 -12.16 19.41 -3.93
CA VAL A 36 -12.03 18.09 -4.56
C VAL A 36 -13.40 17.66 -5.12
N PRO A 37 -13.50 17.13 -6.35
CA PRO A 37 -14.75 16.65 -6.93
C PRO A 37 -15.43 15.56 -6.08
N LEU A 38 -16.76 15.57 -5.99
CA LEU A 38 -17.54 14.76 -5.04
C LEU A 38 -17.26 13.25 -5.13
N MET A 39 -17.16 12.69 -6.34
CA MET A 39 -16.85 11.26 -6.51
C MET A 39 -15.43 10.93 -6.08
N GLU A 40 -14.48 11.84 -6.29
CA GLU A 40 -13.10 11.66 -5.83
C GLU A 40 -13.01 11.76 -4.31
N ARG A 41 -13.77 12.67 -3.68
CA ARG A 41 -13.91 12.72 -2.21
C ARG A 41 -14.39 11.38 -1.63
N LEU A 42 -15.39 10.76 -2.26
CA LEU A 42 -15.87 9.43 -1.86
C LEU A 42 -14.79 8.34 -2.07
N ARG A 43 -13.99 8.44 -3.13
CA ARG A 43 -12.84 7.56 -3.36
C ARG A 43 -11.74 7.77 -2.31
N PHE A 44 -11.42 9.02 -1.93
CA PHE A 44 -10.48 9.29 -0.84
C PHE A 44 -10.97 8.71 0.49
N LEU A 45 -12.26 8.79 0.77
CA LEU A 45 -12.85 8.16 1.96
C LEU A 45 -12.71 6.63 1.93
N SER A 46 -12.84 6.01 0.76
CA SER A 46 -12.58 4.59 0.55
C SER A 46 -11.09 4.24 0.74
N ILE A 47 -10.18 5.09 0.28
CA ILE A 47 -8.73 4.94 0.46
C ILE A 47 -8.38 5.02 1.95
N PHE A 48 -8.86 6.04 2.67
CA PHE A 48 -8.70 6.17 4.12
C PHE A 48 -9.13 4.90 4.86
N THR A 49 -10.33 4.40 4.55
CA THR A 49 -10.87 3.18 5.19
C THR A 49 -9.99 1.96 4.90
N SER A 50 -9.54 1.80 3.65
CA SER A 50 -8.69 0.68 3.25
C SER A 50 -7.28 0.76 3.86
N ASN A 51 -6.72 1.96 3.98
CA ASN A 51 -5.44 2.21 4.62
C ASN A 51 -5.49 1.86 6.11
N LEU A 52 -6.55 2.32 6.80
CA LEU A 52 -6.76 2.02 8.22
C LEU A 52 -6.92 0.52 8.45
N ASP A 53 -7.60 -0.20 7.55
CA ASP A 53 -7.70 -1.66 7.57
C ASP A 53 -6.33 -2.32 7.49
N GLU A 54 -5.49 -1.93 6.53
CA GLU A 54 -4.15 -2.45 6.37
C GLU A 54 -3.27 -2.14 7.59
N PHE A 55 -3.40 -0.94 8.15
CA PHE A 55 -2.70 -0.54 9.37
C PHE A 55 -3.03 -1.46 10.54
N PHE A 56 -4.30 -1.76 10.77
CA PHE A 56 -4.71 -2.69 11.81
C PHE A 56 -4.21 -4.12 11.54
N MET A 57 -4.36 -4.60 10.31
CA MET A 57 -3.90 -5.94 9.93
C MET A 57 -2.40 -6.14 10.15
N VAL A 58 -1.61 -5.11 9.80
CA VAL A 58 -0.15 -5.25 9.75
C VAL A 58 0.51 -4.67 10.99
N ARG A 59 0.23 -3.40 11.32
CA ARG A 59 0.98 -2.68 12.36
C ARG A 59 0.43 -2.94 13.76
N VAL A 60 -0.89 -2.85 13.93
CA VAL A 60 -1.53 -3.19 15.21
C VAL A 60 -1.36 -4.68 15.48
N GLY A 61 -1.46 -5.53 14.44
CA GLY A 61 -1.17 -6.96 14.54
C GLY A 61 0.23 -7.23 15.09
N SER A 62 1.27 -6.70 14.44
CA SER A 62 2.67 -6.85 14.90
C SER A 62 2.90 -6.30 16.31
N LEU A 63 2.31 -5.16 16.66
CA LEU A 63 2.44 -4.58 18.00
C LEU A 63 1.74 -5.44 19.06
N THR A 64 0.62 -6.07 18.70
CA THR A 64 -0.09 -7.00 19.60
C THR A 64 0.78 -8.21 19.92
N ASP A 65 1.43 -8.79 18.91
CA ASP A 65 2.36 -9.91 19.11
C ASP A 65 3.59 -9.46 19.92
N LEU A 66 4.16 -8.29 19.59
CA LEU A 66 5.30 -7.73 20.31
C LEU A 66 4.98 -7.46 21.79
N ALA A 67 3.75 -7.04 22.10
CA ALA A 67 3.33 -6.83 23.48
C ALA A 67 3.32 -8.13 24.32
N LEU A 68 3.15 -9.28 23.68
CA LEU A 68 3.20 -10.60 24.33
C LEU A 68 4.64 -11.10 24.49
N VAL A 69 5.48 -10.92 23.44
CA VAL A 69 6.83 -11.49 23.39
C VAL A 69 7.87 -10.58 24.08
N ALA A 70 7.75 -9.28 23.93
CA ALA A 70 8.69 -8.29 24.45
C ALA A 70 7.97 -7.08 25.09
N PRO A 71 7.19 -7.25 26.18
CA PRO A 71 6.34 -6.20 26.75
C PRO A 71 7.10 -4.96 27.24
N ASN A 72 8.36 -5.12 27.60
CA ASN A 72 9.22 -4.04 28.09
C ASN A 72 10.09 -3.38 27.01
N ALA A 73 10.03 -3.83 25.76
CA ALA A 73 10.74 -3.21 24.65
C ALA A 73 10.26 -1.76 24.48
N ARG A 74 11.19 -0.84 24.20
CA ARG A 74 10.84 0.55 23.93
C ARG A 74 11.36 0.94 22.56
N GLU A 75 10.50 1.58 21.78
CA GLU A 75 10.88 2.09 20.47
C GLU A 75 11.70 3.39 20.61
N ASN A 76 12.55 3.69 19.63
CA ASN A 76 13.61 4.69 19.72
C ASN A 76 13.21 6.11 19.23
N LYS A 77 11.91 6.42 19.10
CA LYS A 77 11.41 7.71 18.61
C LYS A 77 10.48 8.39 19.60
N GLY A 78 9.49 7.68 20.16
CA GLY A 78 8.62 8.18 21.22
C GLY A 78 8.93 7.56 22.59
N GLY A 79 9.77 6.53 22.64
CA GLY A 79 10.13 5.85 23.89
C GLY A 79 9.02 4.94 24.45
N PHE A 80 7.98 4.65 23.67
CA PHE A 80 6.81 3.91 24.14
C PHE A 80 7.03 2.40 24.12
N SER A 81 6.47 1.69 25.10
CA SER A 81 6.33 0.24 25.06
C SER A 81 5.25 -0.19 24.05
N PRO A 82 5.22 -1.46 23.60
CA PRO A 82 4.18 -1.92 22.69
C PRO A 82 2.75 -1.69 23.21
N ALA A 83 2.51 -1.92 24.49
CA ALA A 83 1.20 -1.69 25.12
C ALA A 83 0.83 -0.19 25.16
N GLU A 84 1.80 0.69 25.42
CA GLU A 84 1.59 2.15 25.37
C GLU A 84 1.30 2.63 23.95
N GLN A 85 1.99 2.08 22.95
CA GLN A 85 1.70 2.38 21.54
C GLN A 85 0.28 1.96 21.16
N LEU A 86 -0.13 0.73 21.46
CA LEU A 86 -1.47 0.22 21.19
C LEU A 86 -2.55 1.11 21.80
N ARG A 87 -2.43 1.45 23.09
CA ARG A 87 -3.40 2.34 23.77
C ARG A 87 -3.51 3.71 23.11
N ARG A 88 -2.37 4.31 22.73
CA ARG A 88 -2.33 5.60 22.03
C ARG A 88 -2.94 5.50 20.61
N ILE A 89 -2.69 4.42 19.90
CA ILE A 89 -3.29 4.14 18.59
C ILE A 89 -4.81 4.04 18.71
N TYR A 90 -5.33 3.22 19.62
CA TYR A 90 -6.78 3.07 19.79
C TYR A 90 -7.45 4.40 20.11
N ALA A 91 -6.87 5.20 21.00
CA ALA A 91 -7.38 6.53 21.33
C ALA A 91 -7.33 7.49 20.13
N ALA A 92 -6.26 7.48 19.34
CA ALA A 92 -6.11 8.36 18.17
C ALA A 92 -7.03 7.98 17.00
N VAL A 93 -7.46 6.74 16.88
CA VAL A 93 -8.37 6.27 15.82
C VAL A 93 -9.81 6.72 16.07
N VAL A 94 -10.25 6.90 17.32
CA VAL A 94 -11.63 7.28 17.65
C VAL A 94 -12.08 8.55 16.92
N PRO A 95 -11.38 9.71 17.01
CA PRO A 95 -11.79 10.92 16.30
C PRO A 95 -11.74 10.76 14.78
N LEU A 96 -10.83 9.96 14.23
CA LEU A 96 -10.75 9.71 12.78
C LEU A 96 -11.98 8.94 12.27
N VAL A 97 -12.45 7.94 13.02
CA VAL A 97 -13.68 7.20 12.69
C VAL A 97 -14.90 8.13 12.75
N GLN A 98 -14.98 9.01 13.76
CA GLN A 98 -16.07 9.99 13.88
C GLN A 98 -16.07 10.98 12.72
N GLN A 99 -14.91 11.51 12.35
CA GLN A 99 -14.74 12.40 11.19
C GLN A 99 -15.12 11.69 9.88
N ARG A 100 -14.68 10.46 9.68
CA ARG A 100 -15.06 9.63 8.51
C ARG A 100 -16.58 9.51 8.39
N ASP A 101 -17.25 9.20 9.49
CA ASP A 101 -18.69 9.01 9.52
C ASP A 101 -19.44 10.31 9.19
N GLN A 102 -18.95 11.46 9.66
CA GLN A 102 -19.48 12.76 9.31
C GLN A 102 -19.29 13.08 7.83
N VAL A 103 -18.04 12.96 7.33
CA VAL A 103 -17.72 13.22 5.91
C VAL A 103 -18.53 12.33 4.98
N TYR A 104 -18.71 11.04 5.33
CA TYR A 104 -19.54 10.14 4.53
C TYR A 104 -20.98 10.64 4.41
N ARG A 105 -21.58 11.07 5.52
CA ARG A 105 -22.97 11.57 5.55
C ARG A 105 -23.12 12.80 4.66
N GLU A 106 -22.22 13.77 4.81
CA GLU A 106 -22.22 14.99 3.99
C GLU A 106 -22.06 14.68 2.49
N LEU A 107 -21.16 13.73 2.16
CA LEU A 107 -20.91 13.32 0.78
C LEU A 107 -22.12 12.62 0.14
N ILE A 108 -22.79 11.72 0.85
CA ILE A 108 -23.96 11.01 0.31
C ILE A 108 -25.14 11.95 0.12
N GLU A 109 -25.33 12.93 1.01
CA GLU A 109 -26.33 13.97 0.85
C GLU A 109 -26.05 14.84 -0.40
N ALA A 110 -24.80 15.31 -0.56
CA ALA A 110 -24.41 16.09 -1.74
C ALA A 110 -24.49 15.28 -3.05
N LEU A 111 -24.07 14.02 -3.04
CA LEU A 111 -24.15 13.14 -4.22
C LEU A 111 -25.59 12.84 -4.63
N ALA A 112 -26.53 12.81 -3.69
CA ALA A 112 -27.95 12.59 -3.98
C ALA A 112 -28.55 13.73 -4.82
N GLU A 113 -28.06 14.98 -4.67
CA GLU A 113 -28.44 16.12 -5.51
C GLU A 113 -28.02 15.93 -6.97
N HIS A 114 -26.97 15.15 -7.21
CA HIS A 114 -26.48 14.76 -8.54
C HIS A 114 -27.01 13.39 -9.01
N GLY A 115 -28.02 12.83 -8.32
CA GLY A 115 -28.64 11.57 -8.69
C GLY A 115 -27.90 10.30 -8.24
N VAL A 116 -26.78 10.41 -7.51
CA VAL A 116 -26.07 9.26 -6.94
C VAL A 116 -26.52 9.09 -5.48
N ALA A 117 -27.36 8.09 -5.20
CA ALA A 117 -28.00 7.96 -3.90
C ALA A 117 -27.92 6.56 -3.30
N ASP A 118 -27.38 6.46 -2.08
CA ASP A 118 -27.45 5.27 -1.22
C ASP A 118 -28.83 5.24 -0.54
N ILE A 119 -29.71 4.34 -0.97
CA ILE A 119 -31.08 4.26 -0.48
C ILE A 119 -31.18 3.17 0.60
N PRO A 120 -31.44 3.54 1.86
CA PRO A 120 -31.71 2.55 2.90
C PRO A 120 -32.90 1.66 2.51
N TYR A 121 -32.85 0.36 2.79
CA TYR A 121 -33.93 -0.57 2.44
C TYR A 121 -35.32 -0.10 2.91
N LYS A 122 -35.40 0.56 4.06
CA LYS A 122 -36.62 1.07 4.64
C LYS A 122 -37.29 2.17 3.79
N GLU A 123 -36.49 2.90 3.01
CA GLU A 123 -36.92 4.04 2.19
C GLU A 123 -37.28 3.66 0.75
N LEU A 124 -37.12 2.39 0.39
CA LEU A 124 -37.50 1.88 -0.93
C LEU A 124 -38.97 2.05 -1.21
N LYS A 125 -39.34 2.53 -2.41
CA LYS A 125 -40.71 2.58 -2.93
C LYS A 125 -41.21 1.15 -3.21
N ASN A 126 -42.53 0.97 -3.35
CA ASN A 126 -43.13 -0.35 -3.47
C ASN A 126 -42.52 -1.18 -4.61
N GLY A 127 -42.41 -0.65 -5.82
CA GLY A 127 -41.81 -1.38 -6.97
C GLY A 127 -40.33 -1.68 -6.78
N GLU A 128 -39.56 -0.73 -6.21
CA GLU A 128 -38.12 -0.95 -5.88
C GLU A 128 -37.97 -2.06 -4.83
N ARG A 129 -38.86 -2.04 -3.81
CA ARG A 129 -38.89 -3.05 -2.76
C ARG A 129 -39.21 -4.46 -3.30
N GLU A 130 -40.09 -4.56 -4.27
CA GLU A 130 -40.40 -5.82 -4.94
C GLU A 130 -39.19 -6.33 -5.75
N TYR A 131 -38.54 -5.44 -6.50
CA TYR A 131 -37.31 -5.75 -7.22
C TYR A 131 -36.21 -6.26 -6.29
N VAL A 132 -35.89 -5.54 -5.23
CA VAL A 132 -34.86 -5.93 -4.25
C VAL A 132 -35.23 -7.25 -3.55
N ARG A 133 -36.53 -7.49 -3.23
CA ARG A 133 -36.98 -8.76 -2.66
C ARG A 133 -36.84 -9.93 -3.62
N ALA A 134 -37.11 -9.74 -4.91
CA ALA A 134 -36.93 -10.76 -5.93
C ALA A 134 -35.45 -11.11 -6.06
N TRP A 135 -34.58 -10.11 -6.19
CA TRP A 135 -33.13 -10.29 -6.24
C TRP A 135 -32.59 -11.02 -4.99
N TYR A 136 -33.01 -10.58 -3.78
CA TYR A 136 -32.61 -11.25 -2.54
C TYR A 136 -32.98 -12.73 -2.55
N ARG A 137 -34.20 -13.06 -2.97
CA ARG A 137 -34.69 -14.45 -2.98
C ARG A 137 -33.96 -15.34 -3.98
N GLU A 138 -33.61 -14.78 -5.14
CA GLU A 138 -33.05 -15.53 -6.28
C GLU A 138 -31.51 -15.57 -6.25
N ALA A 139 -30.88 -14.44 -5.96
CA ALA A 139 -29.42 -14.31 -6.08
C ALA A 139 -28.67 -14.44 -4.74
N MET A 140 -29.25 -13.96 -3.62
CA MET A 140 -28.53 -13.88 -2.35
C MET A 140 -28.92 -15.00 -1.37
N ARG A 141 -30.21 -15.20 -1.14
CA ARG A 141 -30.72 -16.14 -0.13
C ARG A 141 -30.19 -17.57 -0.27
N PRO A 142 -30.05 -18.17 -1.46
CA PRO A 142 -29.53 -19.54 -1.62
C PRO A 142 -28.07 -19.70 -1.15
N LEU A 143 -27.33 -18.61 -1.07
CA LEU A 143 -25.90 -18.57 -0.69
C LEU A 143 -25.69 -18.32 0.81
N LEU A 144 -26.76 -17.99 1.55
CA LEU A 144 -26.66 -17.63 2.96
C LEU A 144 -26.45 -18.87 3.84
N MET A 145 -25.50 -18.77 4.75
CA MET A 145 -25.21 -19.79 5.77
C MET A 145 -25.40 -19.20 7.17
N PRO A 146 -26.65 -19.07 7.66
CA PRO A 146 -26.92 -18.53 8.97
C PRO A 146 -26.45 -19.51 10.05
N GLN A 147 -25.86 -18.95 11.12
CA GLN A 147 -25.38 -19.70 12.25
C GLN A 147 -25.93 -19.12 13.54
N ILE A 148 -26.31 -20.00 14.48
CA ILE A 148 -26.69 -19.65 15.84
C ILE A 148 -25.62 -20.24 16.75
N ILE A 149 -25.02 -19.39 17.58
CA ILE A 149 -23.97 -19.79 18.48
C ILE A 149 -24.58 -20.20 19.84
N ASP A 150 -24.44 -21.47 20.16
CA ASP A 150 -24.87 -22.07 21.40
C ASP A 150 -23.85 -23.15 21.84
N PRO A 151 -24.07 -23.92 22.95
CA PRO A 151 -23.14 -24.98 23.37
C PRO A 151 -22.89 -26.07 22.34
N SER A 152 -23.86 -26.31 21.43
CA SER A 152 -23.77 -27.33 20.36
C SER A 152 -23.14 -26.77 19.08
N HIS A 153 -23.14 -25.44 18.93
CA HIS A 153 -22.62 -24.73 17.75
C HIS A 153 -21.58 -23.70 18.20
N PRO A 154 -20.29 -24.06 18.14
CA PRO A 154 -19.22 -23.16 18.58
C PRO A 154 -19.15 -21.90 17.75
N PHE A 155 -18.52 -20.86 18.30
CA PHE A 155 -18.33 -19.58 17.62
C PHE A 155 -17.53 -19.77 16.33
N PRO A 156 -18.06 -19.38 15.16
CA PRO A 156 -17.38 -19.59 13.88
C PRO A 156 -16.13 -18.73 13.77
N HIS A 157 -15.23 -19.16 12.91
CA HIS A 157 -14.13 -18.31 12.50
C HIS A 157 -14.65 -17.23 11.54
N LEU A 158 -14.80 -16.01 12.06
CA LEU A 158 -15.15 -14.86 11.21
C LEU A 158 -13.95 -14.50 10.32
N LYS A 159 -14.17 -14.55 9.00
CA LYS A 159 -13.13 -14.21 8.02
C LYS A 159 -12.71 -12.74 8.15
N ASN A 160 -11.44 -12.47 7.89
CA ASN A 160 -10.89 -11.13 7.92
C ASN A 160 -11.61 -10.21 6.93
N LYS A 161 -12.05 -9.04 7.41
CA LYS A 161 -12.69 -7.99 6.58
C LYS A 161 -13.97 -8.41 5.83
N THR A 162 -14.56 -9.55 6.17
CA THR A 162 -15.88 -9.95 5.66
C THR A 162 -16.97 -9.27 6.48
N LEU A 163 -18.03 -8.82 5.81
CA LEU A 163 -19.22 -8.26 6.44
C LEU A 163 -20.14 -9.38 6.93
N TYR A 164 -20.62 -9.23 8.15
CA TYR A 164 -21.61 -10.12 8.73
C TYR A 164 -22.79 -9.31 9.26
N ALA A 165 -24.01 -9.76 9.00
CA ALA A 165 -25.17 -9.32 9.74
C ALA A 165 -25.27 -10.16 11.02
N ALA A 166 -25.13 -9.52 12.17
CA ALA A 166 -25.16 -10.15 13.49
C ALA A 166 -26.40 -9.71 14.26
N ALA A 167 -26.98 -10.60 15.06
CA ALA A 167 -28.16 -10.35 15.86
C ALA A 167 -28.07 -10.97 17.24
N LEU A 168 -28.52 -10.25 18.27
CA LEU A 168 -28.81 -10.78 19.58
C LEU A 168 -30.21 -11.38 19.56
N LEU A 169 -30.29 -12.68 19.67
CA LEU A 169 -31.49 -13.49 19.57
C LEU A 169 -31.99 -13.87 20.95
N ARG A 170 -33.29 -13.80 21.19
CA ARG A 170 -33.95 -14.22 22.43
C ARG A 170 -34.88 -15.40 22.17
N GLU A 171 -34.75 -16.40 23.02
CA GLU A 171 -35.65 -17.57 23.10
C GLU A 171 -35.99 -17.82 24.57
N GLY A 172 -37.18 -17.41 25.00
CA GLY A 172 -37.54 -17.36 26.43
C GLY A 172 -36.57 -16.44 27.19
N ASP A 173 -35.90 -16.99 28.22
CA ASP A 173 -34.91 -16.25 29.03
C ASP A 173 -33.48 -16.34 28.48
N LYS A 174 -33.27 -17.10 27.41
CA LYS A 174 -31.93 -17.33 26.86
C LYS A 174 -31.63 -16.35 25.73
N ARG A 175 -30.43 -15.77 25.80
CA ARG A 175 -29.86 -14.97 24.74
C ARG A 175 -28.84 -15.78 23.91
N ARG A 176 -28.95 -15.71 22.60
CA ARG A 176 -28.06 -16.39 21.66
C ARG A 176 -27.53 -15.38 20.64
N LEU A 177 -26.42 -15.71 20.00
CA LEU A 177 -25.86 -14.90 18.91
C LEU A 177 -26.20 -15.54 17.57
N GLY A 178 -26.89 -14.82 16.70
CA GLY A 178 -27.08 -15.18 15.31
C GLY A 178 -26.12 -14.44 14.42
N ILE A 179 -25.49 -15.11 13.46
CA ILE A 179 -24.55 -14.51 12.52
C ILE A 179 -24.79 -15.04 11.11
N VAL A 180 -24.78 -14.13 10.11
CA VAL A 180 -24.87 -14.45 8.68
C VAL A 180 -23.84 -13.63 7.94
N GLY A 181 -22.93 -14.27 7.20
CA GLY A 181 -21.98 -13.58 6.33
C GLY A 181 -22.63 -13.06 5.05
N VAL A 182 -22.20 -11.89 4.59
CA VAL A 182 -22.49 -11.41 3.22
C VAL A 182 -21.65 -12.27 2.28
N PRO A 183 -22.23 -12.97 1.28
CA PRO A 183 -21.47 -13.82 0.37
C PRO A 183 -20.54 -13.01 -0.52
N ASP A 184 -19.29 -13.44 -0.66
CA ASP A 184 -18.25 -12.75 -1.45
C ASP A 184 -18.58 -12.63 -2.94
N VAL A 185 -19.48 -13.49 -3.44
CA VAL A 185 -19.87 -13.54 -4.87
C VAL A 185 -20.99 -12.58 -5.23
N VAL A 186 -21.67 -11.97 -4.25
CA VAL A 186 -22.69 -10.95 -4.53
C VAL A 186 -22.04 -9.56 -4.64
N PRO A 187 -22.56 -8.68 -5.52
CA PRO A 187 -22.04 -7.34 -5.64
C PRO A 187 -22.29 -6.56 -4.32
N PRO A 188 -21.40 -5.62 -3.93
CA PRO A 188 -21.55 -4.85 -2.69
C PRO A 188 -22.75 -3.89 -2.73
N ILE A 189 -23.19 -3.51 -3.92
CA ILE A 189 -24.37 -2.65 -4.14
C ILE A 189 -25.28 -3.27 -5.19
N LEU A 190 -26.59 -3.03 -5.03
CA LEU A 190 -27.61 -3.38 -6.01
C LEU A 190 -28.18 -2.09 -6.61
N PRO A 191 -27.88 -1.77 -7.89
CA PRO A 191 -28.50 -0.63 -8.58
C PRO A 191 -30.03 -0.75 -8.66
N LEU A 192 -30.72 0.39 -8.59
CA LEU A 192 -32.17 0.46 -8.72
C LEU A 192 -32.56 0.86 -10.16
N PRO A 193 -33.05 -0.06 -11.03
CA PRO A 193 -33.33 0.25 -12.43
C PRO A 193 -34.34 1.38 -12.64
N ALA A 194 -35.29 1.54 -11.72
CA ALA A 194 -36.31 2.59 -11.77
C ALA A 194 -35.79 3.97 -11.35
N ARG A 195 -34.55 4.05 -10.82
CA ARG A 195 -33.93 5.28 -10.33
C ARG A 195 -32.44 5.24 -10.68
N PRO A 196 -32.07 5.64 -11.92
CA PRO A 196 -30.67 5.66 -12.34
C PRO A 196 -29.76 6.40 -11.34
N GLY A 197 -28.61 5.84 -11.02
CA GLY A 197 -27.66 6.36 -10.03
C GLY A 197 -27.99 6.01 -8.56
N ALA A 198 -29.21 5.56 -8.27
CA ALA A 198 -29.54 5.09 -6.92
C ALA A 198 -29.24 3.59 -6.75
N PHE A 199 -28.82 3.22 -5.56
CA PHE A 199 -28.48 1.85 -5.20
C PHE A 199 -28.87 1.52 -3.76
N VAL A 200 -28.86 0.21 -3.45
CA VAL A 200 -29.02 -0.31 -2.08
C VAL A 200 -27.78 -1.16 -1.77
N ARG A 201 -27.22 -0.99 -0.59
CA ARG A 201 -26.09 -1.80 -0.14
C ARG A 201 -26.53 -3.22 0.22
N THR A 202 -25.74 -4.20 -0.18
CA THR A 202 -26.06 -5.62 -0.02
C THR A 202 -26.14 -6.02 1.45
N GLU A 203 -25.30 -5.45 2.33
CA GLU A 203 -25.36 -5.68 3.76
C GLU A 203 -26.64 -5.11 4.40
N ASP A 204 -27.18 -4.01 3.89
CA ASP A 204 -28.47 -3.45 4.37
C ASP A 204 -29.65 -4.33 3.96
N ILE A 205 -29.61 -4.89 2.74
CA ILE A 205 -30.59 -5.89 2.29
C ILE A 205 -30.55 -7.11 3.22
N LEU A 206 -29.36 -7.60 3.58
CA LEU A 206 -29.20 -8.75 4.47
C LEU A 206 -29.71 -8.43 5.89
N ALA A 207 -29.31 -7.30 6.46
CA ALA A 207 -29.72 -6.86 7.79
C ALA A 207 -31.25 -6.73 7.91
N HIS A 208 -31.92 -6.20 6.85
CA HIS A 208 -33.39 -6.14 6.81
C HIS A 208 -34.04 -7.51 6.86
N HIS A 209 -33.41 -8.55 6.29
CA HIS A 209 -33.99 -9.89 6.21
C HIS A 209 -33.67 -10.79 7.42
N LEU A 210 -32.88 -10.33 8.41
CA LEU A 210 -32.51 -11.13 9.59
C LEU A 210 -33.72 -11.70 10.34
N ARG A 211 -34.82 -10.93 10.46
CA ARG A 211 -36.07 -11.42 11.10
C ARG A 211 -36.69 -12.62 10.37
N LYS A 212 -36.51 -12.72 9.06
CA LYS A 212 -37.00 -13.86 8.26
C LYS A 212 -36.05 -15.05 8.32
N ILE A 213 -34.75 -14.78 8.48
CA ILE A 213 -33.72 -15.80 8.61
C ILE A 213 -33.84 -16.47 9.98
N PHE A 214 -33.90 -15.69 11.07
CA PHE A 214 -34.02 -16.18 12.45
C PHE A 214 -35.45 -16.16 12.96
N LYS A 215 -36.44 -16.60 12.13
CA LYS A 215 -37.88 -16.45 12.35
C LYS A 215 -38.44 -17.03 13.65
N ILE A 216 -37.72 -18.01 14.28
CA ILE A 216 -38.15 -18.62 15.52
C ILE A 216 -37.62 -17.88 16.77
N TYR A 217 -36.81 -16.84 16.57
CA TYR A 217 -36.23 -16.03 17.63
C TYR A 217 -36.74 -14.61 17.58
N GLN A 218 -36.79 -13.95 18.74
CA GLN A 218 -36.96 -12.52 18.84
C GLN A 218 -35.59 -11.85 18.70
N ILE A 219 -35.47 -10.89 17.77
CA ILE A 219 -34.23 -10.08 17.63
C ILE A 219 -34.35 -8.90 18.61
N GLU A 220 -33.46 -8.84 19.60
CA GLU A 220 -33.34 -7.72 20.55
C GLU A 220 -32.47 -6.59 19.96
N GLU A 221 -31.31 -6.94 19.41
CA GLU A 221 -30.36 -6.02 18.77
C GLU A 221 -29.82 -6.64 17.50
N GLN A 222 -29.44 -5.79 16.54
CA GLN A 222 -28.77 -6.22 15.31
C GLN A 222 -27.81 -5.15 14.81
N ALA A 223 -26.71 -5.57 14.17
CA ALA A 223 -25.74 -4.71 13.53
C ALA A 223 -25.04 -5.42 12.34
N VAL A 224 -24.52 -4.65 11.41
CA VAL A 224 -23.51 -5.16 10.47
C VAL A 224 -22.15 -5.06 11.16
N VAL A 225 -21.38 -6.13 11.12
CA VAL A 225 -20.09 -6.21 11.81
C VAL A 225 -18.99 -6.70 10.89
N SER A 226 -17.77 -6.26 11.15
CA SER A 226 -16.55 -6.72 10.49
C SER A 226 -15.43 -6.91 11.51
N VAL A 227 -14.65 -7.97 11.32
CA VAL A 227 -13.49 -8.26 12.16
C VAL A 227 -12.22 -8.07 11.36
N THR A 228 -11.30 -7.26 11.87
CA THR A 228 -9.96 -7.17 11.33
C THR A 228 -9.05 -8.12 12.11
N ARG A 229 -8.27 -8.94 11.38
CA ARG A 229 -7.33 -9.89 11.96
C ARG A 229 -5.90 -9.48 11.70
N ASN A 230 -5.01 -9.84 12.59
CA ASN A 230 -3.58 -9.78 12.34
C ASN A 230 -3.26 -10.53 11.02
N ALA A 231 -2.49 -9.93 10.13
CA ALA A 231 -2.04 -10.55 8.87
C ALA A 231 -0.51 -10.55 8.76
N ASP A 232 0.19 -10.15 9.83
CA ASP A 232 1.65 -10.07 9.86
C ASP A 232 2.23 -11.35 10.46
N ILE A 233 2.39 -12.38 9.61
CA ILE A 233 3.23 -13.53 9.95
C ILE A 233 4.65 -13.18 9.53
N SER A 234 5.62 -13.24 10.44
CA SER A 234 7.02 -13.09 10.09
C SER A 234 7.45 -14.26 9.20
N TYR A 235 8.13 -13.92 8.11
CA TYR A 235 8.65 -14.93 7.17
C TYR A 235 9.69 -15.84 7.82
N ASP A 236 10.40 -15.33 8.84
CA ASP A 236 11.47 -16.04 9.53
C ASP A 236 10.94 -17.26 10.32
N GLU A 237 9.69 -17.22 10.80
CA GLU A 237 9.03 -18.36 11.47
C GLU A 237 8.64 -19.49 10.51
N ALA A 238 8.62 -19.25 9.19
CA ALA A 238 8.27 -20.24 8.18
C ALA A 238 9.49 -20.94 7.54
N MET A 239 10.72 -20.52 7.88
CA MET A 239 11.97 -20.90 7.20
C MET A 239 12.70 -22.12 7.79
N ASP A 240 12.14 -22.86 8.75
CA ASP A 240 12.82 -23.99 9.44
C ASP A 240 12.99 -25.27 8.58
N GLN A 241 12.84 -25.23 7.26
CA GLN A 241 13.05 -26.40 6.39
C GLN A 241 13.88 -26.03 5.15
N GLU A 242 15.09 -26.55 5.08
CA GLU A 242 16.12 -26.24 4.06
C GLU A 242 15.79 -26.67 2.61
N ASP A 243 14.74 -27.48 2.35
CA ASP A 243 14.51 -28.13 1.06
C ASP A 243 13.16 -27.82 0.37
N LEU A 244 12.44 -26.76 0.76
CA LEU A 244 11.11 -26.50 0.20
C LEU A 244 11.10 -25.37 -0.84
N ASP A 245 10.40 -25.64 -1.97
CA ASP A 245 10.04 -24.63 -2.96
C ASP A 245 9.45 -23.38 -2.30
N LEU A 246 10.12 -22.24 -2.46
CA LEU A 246 9.74 -20.95 -1.89
C LEU A 246 8.29 -20.56 -2.22
N ARG A 247 7.79 -20.97 -3.40
CA ARG A 247 6.39 -20.75 -3.83
C ARG A 247 5.40 -21.56 -3.01
N ALA A 248 5.72 -22.83 -2.71
CA ALA A 248 4.88 -23.69 -1.88
C ALA A 248 4.80 -23.16 -0.45
N GLN A 249 5.93 -22.67 0.10
CA GLN A 249 5.98 -22.02 1.41
C GLN A 249 5.11 -20.76 1.45
N MET A 250 5.21 -19.88 0.45
CA MET A 250 4.37 -18.67 0.37
C MET A 250 2.89 -18.99 0.27
N THR A 251 2.52 -20.03 -0.49
CA THR A 251 1.12 -20.48 -0.59
C THR A 251 0.59 -20.98 0.76
N LYS A 252 1.41 -21.71 1.54
CA LYS A 252 1.07 -22.17 2.89
C LYS A 252 0.91 -20.99 3.86
N LEU A 253 1.82 -20.02 3.81
CA LEU A 253 1.80 -18.80 4.62
C LEU A 253 0.52 -17.98 4.39
N LEU A 254 0.10 -17.80 3.13
CA LEU A 254 -1.14 -17.08 2.79
C LEU A 254 -2.36 -17.74 3.44
N ARG A 255 -2.45 -19.07 3.45
CA ARG A 255 -3.53 -19.81 4.12
C ARG A 255 -3.50 -19.67 5.64
N GLN A 256 -2.31 -19.53 6.25
CA GLN A 256 -2.18 -19.34 7.70
C GLN A 256 -2.63 -17.94 8.12
N ARG A 257 -2.34 -16.88 7.34
CA ARG A 257 -2.76 -15.49 7.61
C ARG A 257 -4.26 -15.34 7.84
N GLU A 258 -5.08 -16.15 7.18
CA GLU A 258 -6.54 -16.11 7.35
C GLU A 258 -7.03 -16.48 8.75
N ARG A 259 -6.21 -17.17 9.55
CA ARG A 259 -6.56 -17.73 10.86
C ARG A 259 -5.99 -16.97 12.05
N LEU A 260 -5.31 -15.84 11.82
CA LEU A 260 -4.66 -15.09 12.90
C LEU A 260 -5.67 -14.40 13.83
N ALA A 261 -5.17 -13.97 14.99
CA ALA A 261 -5.97 -13.37 16.06
C ALA A 261 -6.71 -12.10 15.60
N PRO A 262 -7.95 -11.87 16.04
CA PRO A 262 -8.64 -10.61 15.81
C PRO A 262 -7.95 -9.47 16.57
N VAL A 263 -7.89 -8.28 15.93
CA VAL A 263 -7.27 -7.07 16.50
C VAL A 263 -8.24 -5.89 16.55
N ARG A 264 -9.36 -5.94 15.80
CA ARG A 264 -10.40 -4.89 15.79
C ARG A 264 -11.76 -5.49 15.46
N LEU A 265 -12.80 -4.94 16.11
CA LEU A 265 -14.21 -5.14 15.76
C LEU A 265 -14.79 -3.80 15.30
N GLU A 266 -15.37 -3.74 14.12
CA GLU A 266 -16.17 -2.62 13.63
C GLU A 266 -17.64 -3.03 13.58
N MET A 267 -18.52 -2.11 13.98
CA MET A 267 -19.97 -2.33 14.01
C MET A 267 -20.68 -1.14 13.39
N GLN A 268 -21.58 -1.38 12.44
CA GLN A 268 -22.47 -0.37 11.91
C GLN A 268 -23.81 -0.42 12.65
N GLY A 269 -24.09 0.65 13.40
CA GLY A 269 -25.26 0.77 14.26
C GLY A 269 -24.99 0.43 15.73
N GLU A 270 -25.76 1.07 16.59
CA GLU A 270 -25.68 0.89 18.05
C GLU A 270 -26.37 -0.40 18.49
N ALA A 271 -25.62 -1.31 19.10
CA ALA A 271 -26.08 -2.59 19.62
C ALA A 271 -25.18 -3.03 20.80
N PRO A 272 -25.31 -2.37 21.99
CA PRO A 272 -24.34 -2.51 23.07
C PRO A 272 -24.31 -3.91 23.69
N ALA A 273 -25.43 -4.61 23.82
CA ALA A 273 -25.45 -5.96 24.36
C ALA A 273 -24.87 -6.97 23.36
N LEU A 274 -25.14 -6.80 22.07
CA LEU A 274 -24.52 -7.57 20.98
C LEU A 274 -23.00 -7.32 20.94
N GLN A 275 -22.57 -6.06 21.03
CA GLN A 275 -21.15 -5.67 21.07
C GLN A 275 -20.43 -6.37 22.22
N ALA A 276 -20.97 -6.29 23.45
CA ALA A 276 -20.39 -6.93 24.62
C ALA A 276 -20.27 -8.46 24.45
N MET A 277 -21.25 -9.09 23.79
CA MET A 277 -21.22 -10.51 23.48
C MET A 277 -20.13 -10.85 22.46
N LEU A 278 -20.00 -10.08 21.38
CA LEU A 278 -18.97 -10.27 20.33
C LEU A 278 -17.56 -10.06 20.89
N LEU A 279 -17.33 -9.00 21.68
CA LEU A 279 -16.04 -8.73 22.30
C LEU A 279 -15.55 -9.91 23.16
N ARG A 280 -16.43 -10.47 23.98
CA ARG A 280 -16.12 -11.67 24.78
C ARG A 280 -15.75 -12.87 23.92
N ARG A 281 -16.49 -13.12 22.82
CA ARG A 281 -16.24 -14.25 21.91
C ARG A 281 -14.95 -14.08 21.12
N LEU A 282 -14.63 -12.87 20.72
CA LEU A 282 -13.43 -12.53 19.98
C LEU A 282 -12.21 -12.30 20.88
N ARG A 283 -12.39 -12.23 22.20
CA ARG A 283 -11.34 -11.87 23.18
C ARG A 283 -10.73 -10.50 22.93
N LEU A 284 -11.58 -9.55 22.55
CA LEU A 284 -11.20 -8.15 22.35
C LEU A 284 -11.65 -7.30 23.54
N THR A 285 -10.96 -6.17 23.75
CA THR A 285 -11.33 -5.13 24.72
C THR A 285 -12.26 -4.11 24.10
N ALA A 286 -12.88 -3.26 24.91
CA ALA A 286 -13.74 -2.19 24.41
C ALA A 286 -12.96 -1.18 23.53
N GLU A 287 -11.70 -0.91 23.83
CA GLU A 287 -10.83 -0.01 23.06
C GLU A 287 -10.56 -0.50 21.63
N GLN A 288 -10.73 -1.79 21.37
CA GLN A 288 -10.55 -2.44 20.07
C GLN A 288 -11.84 -2.49 19.24
N SER A 289 -12.91 -1.84 19.70
CA SER A 289 -14.20 -1.82 19.01
C SER A 289 -14.64 -0.42 18.65
N TYR A 290 -15.07 -0.26 17.40
CA TYR A 290 -15.54 1.02 16.86
C TYR A 290 -16.97 0.87 16.34
N VAL A 291 -17.88 1.70 16.88
CA VAL A 291 -19.26 1.81 16.40
C VAL A 291 -19.31 2.94 15.36
N CYS A 292 -19.81 2.63 14.18
CA CYS A 292 -19.79 3.49 13.01
C CYS A 292 -21.21 3.73 12.50
N THR A 293 -21.47 4.87 11.90
CA THR A 293 -22.69 5.13 11.11
C THR A 293 -22.44 4.96 9.61
N CYS A 294 -21.23 5.21 9.17
CA CYS A 294 -20.75 4.95 7.81
C CYS A 294 -20.70 3.44 7.51
N PRO A 295 -20.90 3.00 6.24
CA PRO A 295 -20.64 1.63 5.83
C PRO A 295 -19.21 1.19 6.16
N LEU A 296 -19.05 -0.05 6.62
CA LEU A 296 -17.73 -0.58 7.03
C LEU A 296 -16.78 -0.85 5.87
N VAL A 297 -17.32 -0.98 4.64
CA VAL A 297 -16.54 -1.21 3.41
C VAL A 297 -17.01 -0.24 2.34
N LEU A 298 -16.11 0.62 1.86
CA LEU A 298 -16.42 1.68 0.90
C LEU A 298 -15.89 1.39 -0.52
N LYS A 299 -15.39 0.19 -0.79
CA LYS A 299 -14.86 -0.19 -2.12
C LYS A 299 -15.89 -0.06 -3.25
N TYR A 300 -17.18 -0.05 -2.95
CA TYR A 300 -18.22 0.17 -3.92
C TYR A 300 -18.15 1.56 -4.57
N ALA A 301 -17.48 2.54 -3.95
CA ALA A 301 -17.25 3.86 -4.52
C ALA A 301 -16.61 3.81 -5.92
N TYR A 302 -15.79 2.79 -6.20
CA TYR A 302 -15.20 2.56 -7.52
C TYR A 302 -16.12 1.89 -8.55
N GLN A 303 -17.33 1.49 -8.15
CA GLN A 303 -18.36 0.90 -9.01
C GLN A 303 -19.48 1.90 -9.34
N LEU A 304 -19.45 3.06 -8.70
CA LEU A 304 -20.41 4.12 -8.97
C LEU A 304 -19.97 4.92 -10.19
N ASP A 305 -20.89 5.10 -11.12
CA ASP A 305 -20.76 5.96 -12.28
C ASP A 305 -21.72 7.13 -12.22
N SER A 306 -21.36 8.24 -12.83
CA SER A 306 -22.21 9.40 -13.05
C SER A 306 -21.98 9.94 -14.45
N LEU A 307 -23.05 10.44 -15.10
CA LEU A 307 -22.96 11.17 -16.36
C LEU A 307 -22.43 12.61 -16.17
N ASP A 308 -22.42 13.09 -14.94
CA ASP A 308 -21.89 14.40 -14.59
C ASP A 308 -20.36 14.34 -14.40
N SER A 309 -19.64 14.76 -15.42
CA SER A 309 -18.17 14.79 -15.41
C SER A 309 -17.58 15.76 -14.38
N ALA A 310 -18.35 16.71 -13.86
CA ALA A 310 -17.89 17.65 -12.84
C ALA A 310 -17.70 16.98 -11.47
N LEU A 311 -18.22 15.78 -11.28
CA LEU A 311 -18.04 15.00 -10.06
C LEU A 311 -16.70 14.27 -9.97
N PHE A 312 -15.90 14.28 -11.04
CA PHE A 312 -14.61 13.61 -11.16
C PHE A 312 -13.50 14.60 -11.51
N TYR A 313 -12.26 14.23 -11.24
CA TYR A 313 -11.13 14.93 -11.85
C TYR A 313 -11.21 14.84 -13.38
N PRO A 314 -10.74 15.88 -14.10
CA PRO A 314 -10.62 15.79 -15.55
C PRO A 314 -9.82 14.55 -15.96
N PRO A 315 -10.25 13.79 -16.97
CA PRO A 315 -9.54 12.59 -17.40
C PRO A 315 -8.09 12.92 -17.78
N HIS A 316 -7.14 12.31 -17.08
CA HIS A 316 -5.73 12.40 -17.42
C HIS A 316 -5.31 11.17 -18.23
N ALA A 317 -4.95 11.39 -19.50
CA ALA A 317 -4.40 10.36 -20.37
C ALA A 317 -2.89 10.60 -20.55
N PRO A 318 -2.01 9.76 -19.98
CA PRO A 318 -0.58 9.90 -20.15
C PRO A 318 -0.19 9.90 -21.64
N ALA A 319 0.47 10.96 -22.10
CA ALA A 319 0.82 11.14 -23.50
C ALA A 319 2.18 10.53 -23.83
N TYR A 320 2.36 10.08 -25.07
CA TYR A 320 3.71 9.79 -25.56
C TYR A 320 4.51 11.09 -25.65
N PRO A 321 5.76 11.14 -25.12
CA PRO A 321 6.53 12.39 -25.11
C PRO A 321 6.73 12.95 -26.52
N ALA A 322 6.34 14.20 -26.76
CA ALA A 322 6.45 14.86 -28.08
C ALA A 322 7.90 15.03 -28.57
N TRP A 323 8.88 14.96 -27.68
CA TRP A 323 10.31 15.06 -27.96
C TRP A 323 10.98 13.70 -28.28
N LEU A 324 10.22 12.61 -28.29
CA LEU A 324 10.63 11.29 -28.78
C LEU A 324 9.93 10.99 -30.10
N ASP A 325 10.70 10.49 -31.06
CA ASP A 325 10.20 10.07 -32.36
C ASP A 325 9.79 8.58 -32.31
N ARG A 326 8.54 8.27 -32.66
CA ARG A 326 8.04 6.90 -32.68
C ARG A 326 8.60 6.04 -33.81
N GLU A 327 9.06 6.68 -34.89
CA GLU A 327 9.64 5.99 -36.05
C GLU A 327 11.11 5.65 -35.84
N VAL A 328 11.78 6.31 -34.89
CA VAL A 328 13.18 6.03 -34.54
C VAL A 328 13.25 5.02 -33.39
N PRO A 329 14.02 3.93 -33.52
CA PRO A 329 14.17 2.96 -32.44
C PRO A 329 14.60 3.61 -31.12
N MET A 330 13.99 3.20 -30.00
CA MET A 330 14.29 3.75 -28.67
C MET A 330 15.76 3.61 -28.30
N TRP A 331 16.41 2.51 -28.73
CA TRP A 331 17.84 2.30 -28.54
C TRP A 331 18.69 3.44 -29.11
N GLU A 332 18.38 3.90 -30.31
CA GLU A 332 19.12 4.96 -30.99
C GLU A 332 18.93 6.32 -30.30
N GLN A 333 17.71 6.61 -29.89
CA GLN A 333 17.37 7.86 -29.18
C GLN A 333 18.08 7.92 -27.81
N ILE A 334 18.10 6.81 -27.05
CA ILE A 334 18.76 6.74 -25.75
C ILE A 334 20.29 6.86 -25.89
N ARG A 335 20.87 6.38 -26.97
CA ARG A 335 22.31 6.55 -27.23
C ARG A 335 22.70 7.99 -27.54
N GLN A 336 21.80 8.79 -28.09
CA GLN A 336 22.03 10.21 -28.37
C GLN A 336 21.93 11.07 -27.11
N ARG A 337 21.01 10.76 -26.25
CA ARG A 337 20.78 11.46 -24.97
C ARG A 337 20.01 10.59 -24.00
N ASP A 338 20.19 10.82 -22.69
CA ASP A 338 19.37 10.22 -21.67
C ASP A 338 17.89 10.59 -21.82
N VAL A 339 17.01 9.63 -21.58
CA VAL A 339 15.56 9.79 -21.60
C VAL A 339 15.04 9.71 -20.17
N LEU A 340 14.56 10.84 -19.64
CA LEU A 340 13.95 10.91 -18.32
C LEU A 340 12.45 11.07 -18.45
N LEU A 341 11.68 10.09 -18.01
CA LEU A 341 10.22 10.14 -17.97
C LEU A 341 9.77 10.43 -16.54
N PHE A 342 8.79 11.33 -16.40
CA PHE A 342 8.16 11.65 -15.11
C PHE A 342 6.68 11.32 -15.17
N TYR A 343 6.33 10.11 -14.77
CA TYR A 343 4.94 9.64 -14.70
C TYR A 343 4.13 10.47 -13.70
N PRO A 344 2.79 10.60 -13.91
CA PRO A 344 1.99 10.04 -14.99
C PRO A 344 1.91 10.93 -16.25
N TYR A 345 2.65 12.03 -16.32
CA TYR A 345 2.51 13.01 -17.42
C TYR A 345 2.89 12.41 -18.79
N PRO A 346 4.12 11.93 -19.04
CA PRO A 346 4.37 11.01 -20.14
C PRO A 346 3.92 9.58 -19.76
N SER A 347 3.53 8.83 -20.79
CA SER A 347 3.17 7.42 -20.64
C SER A 347 4.40 6.55 -20.43
N MET A 348 4.18 5.32 -19.90
CA MET A 348 5.21 4.29 -19.81
C MET A 348 5.56 3.67 -21.17
N GLN A 349 4.85 4.05 -22.23
CA GLN A 349 4.99 3.47 -23.58
C GLN A 349 6.42 3.47 -24.13
N PRO A 350 7.25 4.54 -23.99
CA PRO A 350 8.64 4.51 -24.46
C PRO A 350 9.48 3.37 -23.87
N PHE A 351 9.27 3.05 -22.58
CA PHE A 351 9.94 1.91 -21.96
C PHE A 351 9.40 0.57 -22.46
N LEU A 352 8.10 0.45 -22.67
CA LEU A 352 7.50 -0.74 -23.28
C LEU A 352 7.96 -0.95 -24.72
N ASP A 353 8.11 0.13 -25.50
CA ASP A 353 8.65 0.09 -26.86
C ASP A 353 10.11 -0.35 -26.87
N LEU A 354 10.92 0.12 -25.91
CA LEU A 354 12.31 -0.35 -25.74
C LEU A 354 12.34 -1.87 -25.49
N LEU A 355 11.52 -2.41 -24.59
CA LEU A 355 11.44 -3.84 -24.32
C LEU A 355 10.97 -4.63 -25.54
N ARG A 356 9.90 -4.16 -26.21
CA ARG A 356 9.35 -4.81 -27.42
C ARG A 356 10.36 -4.85 -28.54
N GLN A 357 11.04 -3.72 -28.81
CA GLN A 357 12.08 -3.62 -29.84
C GLN A 357 13.28 -4.52 -29.49
N SER A 358 13.71 -4.53 -28.21
CA SER A 358 14.80 -5.37 -27.74
C SER A 358 14.49 -6.87 -27.84
N ALA A 359 13.24 -7.27 -27.63
CA ALA A 359 12.81 -8.67 -27.82
C ALA A 359 12.96 -9.12 -29.28
N ALA A 360 12.72 -8.24 -30.24
CA ALA A 360 12.78 -8.52 -31.67
C ALA A 360 14.18 -8.31 -32.29
N ASP A 361 15.03 -7.43 -31.72
CA ASP A 361 16.35 -7.10 -32.29
C ASP A 361 17.33 -8.28 -32.18
N PRO A 362 17.83 -8.85 -33.31
CA PRO A 362 18.77 -9.96 -33.26
C PRO A 362 20.11 -9.63 -32.63
N ALA A 363 20.49 -8.35 -32.54
CA ALA A 363 21.71 -7.91 -31.91
C ALA A 363 21.62 -7.86 -30.36
N VAL A 364 20.41 -7.78 -29.80
CA VAL A 364 20.21 -7.89 -28.34
C VAL A 364 20.46 -9.33 -27.89
N VAL A 365 21.38 -9.49 -26.94
CA VAL A 365 21.81 -10.80 -26.43
C VAL A 365 21.23 -11.13 -25.05
N SER A 366 20.99 -10.11 -24.22
CA SER A 366 20.37 -10.35 -22.90
C SER A 366 19.52 -9.20 -22.42
N ILE A 367 18.53 -9.54 -21.58
CA ILE A 367 17.70 -8.61 -20.79
C ILE A 367 17.71 -9.09 -19.35
N GLN A 368 18.11 -8.23 -18.42
CA GLN A 368 18.11 -8.50 -16.98
C GLN A 368 17.21 -7.47 -16.28
N MET A 369 16.29 -7.92 -15.42
CA MET A 369 15.31 -7.03 -14.84
C MET A 369 14.89 -7.45 -13.44
N THR A 370 14.60 -6.48 -12.57
CA THR A 370 13.98 -6.72 -11.26
C THR A 370 12.48 -6.56 -11.35
N ILE A 371 11.70 -7.41 -10.68
CA ILE A 371 10.24 -7.31 -10.60
C ILE A 371 9.80 -7.37 -9.13
N TYR A 372 9.08 -6.33 -8.69
CA TYR A 372 8.46 -6.26 -7.37
C TYR A 372 6.93 -6.37 -7.44
N ARG A 373 6.30 -5.61 -8.34
CA ARG A 373 4.86 -5.60 -8.63
C ARG A 373 4.63 -5.26 -10.09
N VAL A 374 3.80 -6.03 -10.76
CA VAL A 374 3.36 -5.78 -12.14
C VAL A 374 1.83 -5.85 -12.24
N ALA A 375 1.27 -5.32 -13.32
CA ALA A 375 -0.16 -5.38 -13.57
C ALA A 375 -0.64 -6.81 -13.80
N GLY A 376 -1.93 -7.09 -13.53
CA GLY A 376 -2.54 -8.42 -13.72
C GLY A 376 -2.47 -8.93 -15.17
N LYS A 377 -2.39 -8.02 -16.17
CA LYS A 377 -2.05 -8.32 -17.58
C LYS A 377 -0.94 -7.35 -17.95
N SER A 378 0.31 -7.75 -17.74
CA SER A 378 1.47 -6.87 -17.91
C SER A 378 2.11 -7.02 -19.29
N ALA A 379 2.26 -5.90 -20.01
CA ALA A 379 3.02 -5.84 -21.25
C ALA A 379 4.51 -6.09 -21.01
N VAL A 380 5.03 -5.74 -19.82
CA VAL A 380 6.42 -6.03 -19.42
C VAL A 380 6.67 -7.54 -19.43
N ILE A 381 5.82 -8.31 -18.73
CA ILE A 381 5.94 -9.80 -18.71
C ILE A 381 5.87 -10.36 -20.13
N LYS A 382 4.88 -9.93 -20.91
CA LYS A 382 4.72 -10.35 -22.31
C LYS A 382 5.99 -10.12 -23.14
N HIS A 383 6.63 -8.95 -23.00
CA HIS A 383 7.83 -8.65 -23.78
C HIS A 383 9.08 -9.41 -23.29
N LEU A 384 9.17 -9.72 -21.99
CA LEU A 384 10.23 -10.57 -21.46
C LEU A 384 10.09 -12.02 -21.94
N CYS A 385 8.89 -12.59 -21.93
CA CYS A 385 8.60 -13.90 -22.49
C CYS A 385 8.96 -13.95 -23.99
N ALA A 386 8.49 -12.99 -24.77
CA ALA A 386 8.82 -12.90 -26.20
C ALA A 386 10.33 -12.77 -26.46
N ALA A 387 11.08 -12.07 -25.58
CA ALA A 387 12.52 -11.99 -25.69
C ALA A 387 13.19 -13.37 -25.48
N ALA A 388 12.75 -14.12 -24.45
CA ALA A 388 13.27 -15.47 -24.20
C ALA A 388 12.92 -16.45 -25.34
N GLU A 389 11.68 -16.43 -25.82
CA GLU A 389 11.23 -17.21 -26.98
C GLU A 389 12.04 -16.88 -28.25
N ASN A 390 12.48 -15.63 -28.42
CA ASN A 390 13.37 -15.19 -29.50
C ASN A 390 14.87 -15.48 -29.22
N GLY A 391 15.18 -16.33 -28.24
CA GLY A 391 16.53 -16.82 -27.96
C GLY A 391 17.42 -15.83 -27.17
N LYS A 392 16.86 -14.79 -26.55
CA LYS A 392 17.61 -13.88 -25.68
C LYS A 392 17.85 -14.51 -24.30
N ALA A 393 18.99 -14.24 -23.68
CA ALA A 393 19.22 -14.59 -22.29
C ALA A 393 18.44 -13.63 -21.36
N VAL A 394 17.24 -14.03 -20.93
CA VAL A 394 16.40 -13.22 -20.05
C VAL A 394 16.56 -13.69 -18.60
N THR A 395 16.97 -12.79 -17.71
CA THR A 395 17.06 -13.05 -16.27
C THR A 395 16.18 -12.09 -15.51
N VAL A 396 15.29 -12.62 -14.69
CA VAL A 396 14.33 -11.82 -13.91
C VAL A 396 14.47 -12.10 -12.43
N LEU A 397 14.81 -11.07 -11.66
CA LEU A 397 14.80 -11.12 -10.19
C LEU A 397 13.41 -10.78 -9.68
N VAL A 398 12.68 -11.77 -9.20
CA VAL A 398 11.30 -11.64 -8.72
C VAL A 398 11.24 -11.59 -7.20
N GLU A 399 10.56 -10.58 -6.63
CA GLU A 399 10.27 -10.49 -5.20
C GLU A 399 8.92 -11.15 -4.89
N LEU A 400 8.93 -12.40 -4.40
CA LEU A 400 7.70 -13.13 -4.05
C LEU A 400 7.01 -12.59 -2.80
N ARG A 401 7.72 -11.88 -1.93
CA ARG A 401 7.25 -11.38 -0.64
C ARG A 401 6.66 -9.96 -0.71
N ALA A 402 6.20 -9.54 -1.90
CA ALA A 402 5.47 -8.29 -2.06
C ALA A 402 4.08 -8.42 -1.42
N ARG A 403 3.87 -7.81 -0.24
CA ARG A 403 2.64 -7.94 0.56
C ARG A 403 1.39 -7.69 -0.27
N PHE A 404 0.41 -8.59 -0.17
CA PHE A 404 -0.89 -8.59 -0.88
C PHE A 404 -0.79 -8.78 -2.41
N ASP A 405 0.41 -8.98 -2.96
CA ASP A 405 0.64 -9.32 -4.37
C ASP A 405 1.34 -10.68 -4.55
N GLU A 406 1.54 -11.41 -3.46
CA GLU A 406 2.27 -12.68 -3.47
C GLU A 406 1.69 -13.68 -4.49
N GLY A 407 0.35 -13.79 -4.55
CA GLY A 407 -0.33 -14.69 -5.48
C GLY A 407 -0.09 -14.32 -6.95
N ASN A 408 -0.11 -13.04 -7.29
CA ASN A 408 0.19 -12.55 -8.62
C ASN A 408 1.65 -12.85 -9.00
N ASN A 409 2.59 -12.55 -8.09
CA ASN A 409 4.02 -12.76 -8.35
C ASN A 409 4.37 -14.24 -8.53
N ILE A 410 3.69 -15.16 -7.81
CA ILE A 410 3.83 -16.61 -8.02
C ILE A 410 3.37 -16.99 -9.45
N THR A 411 2.26 -16.44 -9.91
CA THR A 411 1.72 -16.71 -11.26
C THR A 411 2.69 -16.22 -12.34
N TRP A 412 3.19 -14.99 -12.21
CA TRP A 412 4.13 -14.40 -13.16
C TRP A 412 5.50 -15.10 -13.19
N ALA A 413 5.98 -15.54 -12.02
CA ALA A 413 7.23 -16.30 -11.97
C ALA A 413 7.11 -17.60 -12.80
N ARG A 414 5.97 -18.29 -12.73
CA ARG A 414 5.71 -19.49 -13.53
C ARG A 414 5.65 -19.18 -15.03
N GLU A 415 4.92 -18.15 -15.43
CA GLU A 415 4.79 -17.75 -16.85
C GLU A 415 6.16 -17.42 -17.46
N LEU A 416 7.01 -16.69 -16.72
CA LEU A 416 8.37 -16.38 -17.14
C LEU A 416 9.25 -17.64 -17.29
N GLU A 417 9.17 -18.58 -16.33
CA GLU A 417 9.92 -19.86 -16.41
C GLU A 417 9.46 -20.73 -17.58
N GLU A 418 8.15 -20.83 -17.83
CA GLU A 418 7.57 -21.57 -18.95
C GLU A 418 8.00 -20.99 -20.31
N ALA A 419 8.20 -19.68 -20.41
CA ALA A 419 8.73 -19.00 -21.60
C ALA A 419 10.25 -19.15 -21.77
N GLY A 420 10.98 -19.77 -20.81
CA GLY A 420 12.42 -19.96 -20.86
C GLY A 420 13.23 -18.84 -20.22
N CYS A 421 12.62 -17.92 -19.47
CA CYS A 421 13.36 -16.94 -18.67
C CYS A 421 14.01 -17.62 -17.46
N ARG A 422 15.20 -17.14 -17.09
CA ARG A 422 15.83 -17.48 -15.82
C ARG A 422 15.23 -16.63 -14.70
N VAL A 423 14.38 -17.24 -13.87
CA VAL A 423 13.82 -16.57 -12.69
C VAL A 423 14.74 -16.82 -11.50
N ILE A 424 15.07 -15.75 -10.77
CA ILE A 424 15.80 -15.81 -9.51
C ILE A 424 14.98 -15.08 -8.42
N TYR A 425 15.12 -15.54 -7.19
CA TYR A 425 14.51 -14.91 -6.03
C TYR A 425 15.59 -14.21 -5.20
N GLY A 426 15.23 -13.12 -4.55
CA GLY A 426 16.18 -12.35 -3.75
C GLY A 426 16.80 -13.16 -2.61
N PRO A 427 17.96 -12.73 -2.07
CA PRO A 427 18.64 -13.40 -0.98
C PRO A 427 17.76 -13.58 0.26
N ALA A 428 17.96 -14.66 1.02
CA ALA A 428 17.24 -14.92 2.26
C ALA A 428 17.39 -13.76 3.25
N GLY A 429 16.32 -13.39 3.93
CA GLY A 429 16.31 -12.27 4.89
C GLY A 429 16.26 -10.86 4.28
N TYR A 430 16.42 -10.71 2.95
CA TYR A 430 16.36 -9.43 2.24
C TYR A 430 15.24 -9.41 1.21
N LYS A 431 14.76 -8.20 0.86
CA LYS A 431 13.76 -8.00 -0.20
C LYS A 431 14.37 -7.17 -1.32
N CYS A 432 14.20 -7.60 -2.57
CA CYS A 432 14.60 -6.78 -3.71
C CYS A 432 13.55 -5.71 -3.99
N HIS A 433 13.92 -4.44 -3.78
CA HIS A 433 13.04 -3.29 -4.07
C HIS A 433 13.61 -2.35 -5.15
N GLY A 434 14.80 -2.61 -5.66
CA GLY A 434 15.37 -1.87 -6.78
C GLY A 434 14.52 -2.01 -8.04
N LYS A 435 14.49 -0.98 -8.87
CA LYS A 435 13.84 -0.97 -10.19
C LYS A 435 14.90 -0.68 -11.21
N ILE A 436 15.47 -1.77 -11.76
CA ILE A 436 16.53 -1.72 -12.75
C ILE A 436 16.25 -2.73 -13.86
N CYS A 437 16.43 -2.29 -15.11
CA CYS A 437 16.42 -3.14 -16.30
C CYS A 437 17.69 -2.85 -17.08
N LEU A 438 18.48 -3.89 -17.37
CA LEU A 438 19.69 -3.83 -18.15
C LEU A 438 19.53 -4.63 -19.43
N ILE A 439 19.70 -3.97 -20.58
CA ILE A 439 19.63 -4.58 -21.90
C ILE A 439 21.03 -4.53 -22.50
N THR A 440 21.53 -5.69 -22.95
CA THR A 440 22.85 -5.84 -23.56
C THR A 440 22.71 -6.16 -25.04
N ARG A 441 23.41 -5.41 -25.88
CA ARG A 441 23.45 -5.57 -27.33
C ARG A 441 24.86 -5.85 -27.82
N LYS A 442 25.01 -6.79 -28.73
CA LYS A 442 26.27 -7.11 -29.39
C LYS A 442 26.46 -6.18 -30.59
N GLU A 443 27.57 -5.46 -30.59
CA GLU A 443 27.97 -4.58 -31.67
C GLU A 443 29.17 -5.17 -32.41
N LYS A 444 29.55 -4.58 -33.54
CA LYS A 444 30.75 -5.01 -34.29
C LYS A 444 32.03 -4.91 -33.46
N THR A 445 32.12 -3.94 -32.57
CA THR A 445 33.31 -3.61 -31.77
C THR A 445 33.18 -3.98 -30.28
N GLY A 446 32.20 -4.81 -29.90
CA GLY A 446 32.03 -5.23 -28.51
C GLY A 446 30.57 -5.21 -28.06
N LEU A 447 30.35 -4.86 -26.80
CA LEU A 447 29.01 -4.78 -26.21
C LEU A 447 28.58 -3.32 -25.97
N SER A 448 27.32 -3.05 -26.18
CA SER A 448 26.66 -1.81 -25.78
C SER A 448 25.50 -2.09 -24.87
N TYR A 449 25.11 -1.10 -24.09
CA TYR A 449 24.12 -1.26 -23.02
C TYR A 449 23.12 -0.11 -23.04
N VAL A 450 21.90 -0.44 -22.65
CA VAL A 450 20.91 0.52 -22.18
C VAL A 450 20.44 0.06 -20.81
N THR A 451 20.49 0.96 -19.85
CA THR A 451 20.03 0.72 -18.48
C THR A 451 18.83 1.61 -18.20
N GLN A 452 17.76 1.02 -17.70
CA GLN A 452 16.66 1.80 -17.14
C GLN A 452 16.69 1.68 -15.62
N ILE A 453 16.52 2.83 -14.93
CA ILE A 453 16.42 2.91 -13.47
C ILE A 453 15.16 3.69 -13.11
N GLY A 454 14.35 3.15 -12.21
CA GLY A 454 13.08 3.77 -11.82
C GLY A 454 12.94 4.00 -10.32
N THR A 455 12.16 5.02 -9.96
CA THR A 455 11.71 5.22 -8.58
C THR A 455 10.49 4.35 -8.26
N GLY A 456 9.67 4.02 -9.27
CA GLY A 456 8.42 3.26 -9.18
C GLY A 456 8.46 1.88 -9.83
N ASN A 457 7.44 1.07 -9.55
CA ASN A 457 7.32 -0.28 -10.06
C ASN A 457 7.01 -0.32 -11.57
N TYR A 458 7.32 -1.45 -12.21
CA TYR A 458 6.97 -1.74 -13.60
C TYR A 458 5.50 -2.17 -13.75
N ASN A 459 4.59 -1.22 -13.51
CA ASN A 459 3.16 -1.48 -13.54
C ASN A 459 2.45 -0.35 -14.27
N GLU A 460 1.88 -0.68 -15.43
CA GLU A 460 1.27 0.26 -16.38
C GLU A 460 0.10 1.03 -15.74
N LYS A 461 -0.65 0.39 -14.84
CA LYS A 461 -1.78 1.02 -14.14
C LYS A 461 -1.29 2.06 -13.12
N THR A 462 -0.28 1.69 -12.32
CA THR A 462 0.25 2.63 -11.31
C THR A 462 1.05 3.74 -11.95
N ALA A 463 1.70 3.51 -13.11
CA ALA A 463 2.37 4.56 -13.88
C ALA A 463 1.43 5.64 -14.42
N ALA A 464 0.12 5.38 -14.49
CA ALA A 464 -0.90 6.37 -14.84
C ALA A 464 -1.47 7.14 -13.64
N LEU A 465 -1.11 6.75 -12.40
CA LEU A 465 -1.69 7.28 -11.16
C LEU A 465 -0.65 7.79 -10.16
N TYR A 466 0.62 7.37 -10.29
CA TYR A 466 1.70 7.67 -9.34
C TYR A 466 2.73 8.59 -9.98
N THR A 467 3.23 9.55 -9.21
CA THR A 467 4.39 10.34 -9.65
C THR A 467 5.65 9.50 -9.45
N ASP A 468 6.30 9.12 -10.54
CA ASP A 468 7.54 8.36 -10.52
C ASP A 468 8.47 8.76 -11.65
N PHE A 469 9.78 8.60 -11.44
CA PHE A 469 10.79 8.81 -12.48
C PHE A 469 11.23 7.48 -13.09
N SER A 470 11.51 7.52 -14.39
CA SER A 470 12.13 6.43 -15.15
C SER A 470 13.23 7.02 -16.03
N LEU A 471 14.48 6.74 -15.68
CA LEU A 471 15.67 7.13 -16.43
C LEU A 471 16.08 5.99 -17.35
N LEU A 472 16.16 6.24 -18.65
CA LEU A 472 16.75 5.34 -19.64
C LEU A 472 18.06 5.97 -20.13
N THR A 473 19.18 5.27 -19.97
CA THR A 473 20.52 5.80 -20.23
C THR A 473 21.42 4.79 -20.91
N ALA A 474 22.34 5.27 -21.76
CA ALA A 474 23.43 4.49 -22.32
C ALA A 474 24.77 4.75 -21.60
N ASP A 475 24.76 5.34 -20.41
CA ASP A 475 25.95 5.57 -19.59
C ASP A 475 26.63 4.25 -19.24
N ARG A 476 27.91 4.14 -19.63
CA ARG A 476 28.68 2.91 -19.45
C ARG A 476 29.00 2.59 -17.99
N THR A 477 29.12 3.60 -17.15
CA THR A 477 29.39 3.40 -15.70
C THR A 477 28.18 2.83 -15.00
N ILE A 478 26.99 3.39 -15.30
CA ILE A 478 25.72 2.86 -14.78
C ILE A 478 25.49 1.44 -15.30
N ALA A 479 25.81 1.17 -16.56
CA ALA A 479 25.68 -0.17 -17.13
C ALA A 479 26.62 -1.18 -16.47
N ALA A 480 27.87 -0.79 -16.20
CA ALA A 480 28.82 -1.64 -15.48
C ALA A 480 28.34 -1.97 -14.06
N ASP A 481 27.78 -0.98 -13.36
CA ASP A 481 27.15 -1.19 -12.07
C ASP A 481 25.93 -2.13 -12.16
N GLY A 482 25.12 -1.98 -13.22
CA GLY A 482 23.99 -2.87 -13.49
C GLY A 482 24.43 -4.32 -13.73
N VAL A 483 25.50 -4.54 -14.51
CA VAL A 483 26.09 -5.87 -14.70
C VAL A 483 26.56 -6.45 -13.35
N ALA A 484 27.32 -5.67 -12.57
CA ALA A 484 27.79 -6.08 -11.26
C ALA A 484 26.64 -6.41 -10.30
N PHE A 485 25.58 -5.57 -10.30
CA PHE A 485 24.38 -5.80 -9.48
C PHE A 485 23.74 -7.15 -9.77
N PHE A 486 23.46 -7.46 -11.05
CA PHE A 486 22.82 -8.73 -11.39
C PHE A 486 23.74 -9.93 -11.14
N GLN A 487 25.05 -9.80 -11.38
CA GLN A 487 26.03 -10.86 -11.06
C GLN A 487 26.05 -11.14 -9.56
N ASN A 488 26.10 -10.09 -8.73
CA ASN A 488 26.09 -10.22 -7.28
C ASN A 488 24.80 -10.86 -6.77
N MET A 489 23.64 -10.46 -7.32
CA MET A 489 22.34 -11.07 -6.96
C MET A 489 22.27 -12.56 -7.33
N LEU A 490 22.88 -12.97 -8.44
CA LEU A 490 22.92 -14.37 -8.87
C LEU A 490 23.69 -15.28 -7.90
N ILE A 491 24.68 -14.75 -7.20
CA ILE A 491 25.51 -15.50 -6.24
C ILE A 491 25.18 -15.15 -4.78
N GLY A 492 24.20 -14.27 -4.56
CA GLY A 492 23.78 -13.84 -3.20
C GLY A 492 24.79 -12.91 -2.50
N ASP A 493 25.71 -12.27 -3.25
CA ASP A 493 26.65 -11.30 -2.67
C ASP A 493 25.99 -9.93 -2.51
N LEU A 494 25.74 -9.54 -1.26
CA LEU A 494 25.18 -8.22 -0.91
C LEU A 494 26.25 -7.16 -0.66
N ARG A 495 27.56 -7.50 -0.73
CA ARG A 495 28.68 -6.60 -0.41
C ARG A 495 29.34 -6.00 -1.65
N GLY A 496 28.68 -6.09 -2.80
CA GLY A 496 29.20 -5.55 -4.05
C GLY A 496 29.50 -4.05 -3.98
N SER A 497 30.53 -3.62 -4.71
CA SER A 497 30.93 -2.21 -4.86
C SER A 497 30.43 -1.67 -6.20
N TYR A 498 29.94 -0.44 -6.21
CA TYR A 498 29.35 0.22 -7.37
C TYR A 498 29.90 1.64 -7.53
N GLY A 499 30.04 2.10 -8.76
CA GLY A 499 30.63 3.40 -9.08
C GLY A 499 29.63 4.56 -8.96
N LYS A 500 28.42 4.39 -9.51
CA LYS A 500 27.34 5.39 -9.48
C LYS A 500 26.11 4.94 -8.73
N LEU A 501 25.79 3.65 -8.73
CA LEU A 501 24.65 3.11 -8.02
C LEU A 501 24.91 3.07 -6.51
N LEU A 502 23.93 3.52 -5.72
CA LEU A 502 23.91 3.36 -4.28
C LEU A 502 22.97 2.20 -3.92
N VAL A 503 23.54 1.12 -3.41
CA VAL A 503 22.79 -0.12 -3.13
C VAL A 503 22.74 -0.39 -1.63
N ALA A 504 21.54 -0.57 -1.09
CA ALA A 504 21.38 -1.06 0.28
C ALA A 504 21.70 -2.58 0.34
N PRO A 505 22.24 -3.09 1.47
CA PRO A 505 22.50 -2.40 2.74
C PRO A 505 23.86 -1.68 2.81
N VAL A 506 24.72 -1.82 1.80
CA VAL A 506 26.16 -1.47 1.94
C VAL A 506 26.44 0.01 1.71
N SER A 507 26.06 0.54 0.54
CA SER A 507 26.56 1.87 0.14
C SER A 507 25.54 3.01 0.34
N LEU A 508 24.25 2.72 0.34
CA LEU A 508 23.21 3.75 0.34
C LEU A 508 23.26 4.63 1.59
N LYS A 509 23.10 4.05 2.78
CA LYS A 509 23.04 4.78 4.05
C LYS A 509 24.33 5.55 4.33
N GLN A 510 25.48 4.87 4.15
CA GLN A 510 26.79 5.46 4.41
C GLN A 510 27.08 6.66 3.49
N THR A 511 26.63 6.58 2.24
CA THR A 511 26.80 7.69 1.30
C THR A 511 25.86 8.86 1.66
N LEU A 512 24.62 8.59 2.06
CA LEU A 512 23.70 9.65 2.53
C LEU A 512 24.27 10.39 3.74
N LEU A 513 24.80 9.65 4.73
CA LEU A 513 25.44 10.27 5.91
C LEU A 513 26.61 11.17 5.50
N ARG A 514 27.51 10.69 4.62
CA ARG A 514 28.64 11.51 4.11
C ARG A 514 28.22 12.74 3.34
N LEU A 515 27.13 12.65 2.55
CA LEU A 515 26.59 13.80 1.82
C LEU A 515 26.03 14.84 2.78
N ILE A 516 25.35 14.40 3.83
CA ILE A 516 24.86 15.32 4.90
C ILE A 516 26.05 15.95 5.64
N ASP A 517 27.11 15.17 5.98
CA ASP A 517 28.33 15.71 6.59
C ASP A 517 29.00 16.78 5.70
N GLY A 518 28.99 16.56 4.38
CA GLY A 518 29.46 17.57 3.43
C GLY A 518 28.68 18.88 3.47
N GLU A 519 27.37 18.82 3.68
CA GLU A 519 26.55 20.03 3.85
C GLU A 519 26.73 20.65 5.26
N ILE A 520 26.89 19.85 6.32
CA ILE A 520 27.23 20.32 7.66
C ILE A 520 28.51 21.15 7.64
N ALA A 521 29.54 20.68 6.93
CA ALA A 521 30.80 21.41 6.80
C ALA A 521 30.66 22.76 6.08
N ARG A 522 29.56 23.02 5.37
CA ARG A 522 29.25 24.31 4.71
C ARG A 522 28.47 25.27 5.61
N GLY A 523 27.90 24.77 6.71
CA GLY A 523 27.11 25.55 7.64
C GLY A 523 25.87 26.16 7.00
N ASP A 524 25.64 27.46 7.15
CA ASP A 524 24.50 28.22 6.60
C ASP A 524 24.42 28.25 5.06
N ARG A 525 25.51 27.89 4.36
CA ARG A 525 25.54 27.70 2.90
C ARG A 525 25.19 26.27 2.47
N GLY A 526 24.99 25.37 3.42
CA GLY A 526 24.58 24.00 3.16
C GLY A 526 23.11 23.92 2.77
N ARG A 527 22.77 23.02 1.84
CA ARG A 527 21.42 22.85 1.35
C ARG A 527 21.08 21.38 1.16
N ILE A 528 19.98 20.91 1.77
CA ILE A 528 19.48 19.55 1.65
C ILE A 528 18.01 19.59 1.25
N ILE A 529 17.61 18.88 0.20
CA ILE A 529 16.21 18.69 -0.21
C ILE A 529 15.98 17.20 -0.37
N LEU A 530 15.09 16.61 0.42
CA LEU A 530 14.78 15.18 0.35
C LEU A 530 13.28 14.98 0.12
N LYS A 531 12.93 14.46 -1.06
CA LYS A 531 11.58 13.95 -1.33
C LYS A 531 11.55 12.45 -1.12
N THR A 532 10.65 11.95 -0.28
CA THR A 532 10.53 10.54 0.07
C THR A 532 9.11 10.21 0.56
N ASN A 533 8.74 8.93 0.60
CA ASN A 533 7.43 8.56 1.15
C ASN A 533 7.44 8.46 2.69
N ALA A 534 8.61 8.18 3.30
CA ALA A 534 8.70 8.04 4.74
C ALA A 534 10.10 8.33 5.28
N VAL A 535 10.14 8.95 6.46
CA VAL A 535 11.36 9.24 7.25
C VAL A 535 11.22 8.59 8.61
N THR A 536 11.90 7.45 8.82
CA THR A 536 11.83 6.67 10.08
C THR A 536 13.19 6.11 10.53
N GLU A 537 14.24 6.27 9.74
CA GLU A 537 15.57 5.79 10.09
C GLU A 537 16.21 6.75 11.09
N ARG A 538 16.55 6.22 12.28
CA ARG A 538 16.93 7.05 13.43
C ARG A 538 18.23 7.81 13.22
N GLU A 539 19.27 7.16 12.73
CA GLU A 539 20.58 7.77 12.53
C GLU A 539 20.55 8.89 11.48
N LEU A 540 19.77 8.70 10.39
CA LEU A 540 19.56 9.77 9.39
C LEU A 540 18.74 10.93 9.96
N ILE A 541 17.75 10.67 10.83
CA ILE A 541 16.99 11.71 11.53
C ILE A 541 17.93 12.54 12.42
N ASP A 542 18.78 11.88 13.21
CA ASP A 542 19.74 12.55 14.09
C ASP A 542 20.76 13.37 13.30
N LYS A 543 21.23 12.82 12.16
CA LYS A 543 22.15 13.53 11.26
C LYS A 543 21.51 14.76 10.59
N LEU A 544 20.22 14.71 10.25
CA LEU A 544 19.49 15.88 9.74
C LEU A 544 19.28 16.95 10.82
N ALA A 545 19.06 16.53 12.08
CA ALA A 545 18.99 17.47 13.21
C ALA A 545 20.36 18.14 13.46
N GLU A 546 21.46 17.38 13.37
CA GLU A 546 22.82 17.91 13.42
C GLU A 546 23.08 18.93 12.30
N ALA A 547 22.63 18.64 11.07
CA ALA A 547 22.73 19.57 9.95
C ALA A 547 21.98 20.88 10.23
N SER A 548 20.75 20.79 10.79
CA SER A 548 19.98 21.96 11.18
C SER A 548 20.70 22.79 12.26
N GLN A 549 21.28 22.15 13.27
CA GLN A 549 22.06 22.83 14.32
C GLN A 549 23.33 23.51 13.79
N ALA A 550 23.89 22.99 12.69
CA ALA A 550 25.01 23.61 11.97
C ALA A 550 24.56 24.75 11.04
N GLY A 551 23.28 25.10 10.96
CA GLY A 551 22.74 26.17 10.11
C GLY A 551 22.34 25.72 8.71
N VAL A 552 22.46 24.43 8.36
CA VAL A 552 22.08 23.89 7.05
C VAL A 552 20.56 23.98 6.87
N ARG A 553 20.12 24.54 5.75
CA ARG A 553 18.71 24.55 5.38
C ARG A 553 18.28 23.18 4.82
N VAL A 554 17.29 22.56 5.47
CA VAL A 554 16.77 21.24 5.12
C VAL A 554 15.28 21.32 4.76
N ASP A 555 14.92 20.95 3.54
CA ASP A 555 13.53 20.81 3.12
C ASP A 555 13.19 19.33 2.89
N LEU A 556 12.24 18.81 3.64
CA LEU A 556 11.73 17.45 3.52
C LEU A 556 10.35 17.49 2.88
N ILE A 557 10.17 16.76 1.76
CA ILE A 557 8.87 16.54 1.13
C ILE A 557 8.49 15.09 1.41
N VAL A 558 7.64 14.87 2.43
CA VAL A 558 7.32 13.54 2.95
C VAL A 558 5.83 13.27 2.80
N ARG A 559 5.47 12.37 1.91
CA ARG A 559 4.06 12.02 1.68
C ARG A 559 3.38 11.42 2.92
N GLY A 560 4.03 10.46 3.56
CA GLY A 560 3.44 9.64 4.61
C GLY A 560 4.10 9.86 5.99
N ILE A 561 4.70 8.80 6.51
CA ILE A 561 5.30 8.78 7.85
C ILE A 561 6.51 9.70 7.93
N CYS A 562 6.50 10.63 8.88
CA CYS A 562 7.67 11.41 9.25
C CYS A 562 7.88 11.32 10.77
N CYS A 563 8.94 10.62 11.19
CA CYS A 563 9.29 10.55 12.63
C CYS A 563 10.12 11.74 13.11
N LEU A 564 10.60 12.62 12.23
CA LEU A 564 11.26 13.87 12.56
C LEU A 564 10.20 14.95 12.77
N VAL A 565 10.35 15.73 13.84
CA VAL A 565 9.51 16.89 14.17
C VAL A 565 10.29 18.16 13.80
N PRO A 566 9.80 18.96 12.83
CA PRO A 566 10.47 20.20 12.42
C PRO A 566 10.24 21.33 13.42
N GLY A 567 11.09 22.37 13.37
CA GLY A 567 10.91 23.62 14.12
C GLY A 567 11.08 23.50 15.63
N VAL A 568 11.74 22.46 16.13
CA VAL A 568 12.07 22.34 17.57
C VAL A 568 13.26 23.24 17.88
N PRO A 569 13.10 24.23 18.80
CA PRO A 569 14.13 25.22 19.09
C PRO A 569 15.48 24.60 19.49
N GLY A 570 16.56 25.07 18.87
CA GLY A 570 17.92 24.58 19.07
C GLY A 570 18.21 23.18 18.54
N LYS A 571 17.26 22.56 17.80
CA LYS A 571 17.38 21.19 17.27
C LYS A 571 17.09 21.11 15.78
N THR A 572 15.89 21.52 15.37
CA THR A 572 15.40 21.39 14.00
C THR A 572 14.86 22.70 13.43
N ASP A 573 15.38 23.83 13.87
CA ASP A 573 14.95 25.18 13.49
C ASP A 573 15.01 25.41 11.98
N HIS A 574 16.00 24.84 11.31
CA HIS A 574 16.24 24.98 9.87
C HIS A 574 15.66 23.84 9.03
N ILE A 575 14.79 23.00 9.63
CA ILE A 575 14.10 21.92 8.93
C ILE A 575 12.65 22.32 8.65
N THR A 576 12.24 22.19 7.39
CA THR A 576 10.83 22.25 7.00
C THR A 576 10.35 20.89 6.53
N VAL A 577 9.09 20.56 6.82
CA VAL A 577 8.45 19.32 6.35
C VAL A 577 7.16 19.67 5.64
N THR A 578 7.07 19.29 4.37
CA THR A 578 5.86 19.44 3.55
C THR A 578 5.33 18.06 3.17
N SER A 579 4.00 17.89 3.17
CA SER A 579 3.34 16.69 2.68
C SER A 579 2.41 17.05 1.53
N ILE A 580 2.33 16.17 0.53
CA ILE A 580 1.45 16.32 -0.62
C ILE A 580 0.58 15.06 -0.70
N VAL A 581 -0.73 15.27 -0.62
CA VAL A 581 -1.78 14.28 -0.92
C VAL A 581 -2.68 14.91 -1.97
N GLY A 582 -3.16 14.17 -2.96
CA GLY A 582 -4.03 14.71 -4.02
C GLY A 582 -4.30 13.68 -5.11
N GLU A 583 -4.72 14.15 -6.28
CA GLU A 583 -5.12 13.33 -7.43
C GLU A 583 -4.11 12.23 -7.78
N PHE A 584 -2.83 12.60 -7.89
CA PHE A 584 -1.75 11.63 -8.14
C PHE A 584 -1.03 11.27 -6.84
N LEU A 585 -0.72 9.99 -6.68
CA LEU A 585 0.01 9.54 -5.52
C LEU A 585 1.49 9.93 -5.62
N GLU A 586 1.95 10.80 -4.74
CA GLU A 586 3.35 11.20 -4.64
C GLU A 586 4.22 10.01 -4.22
N HIS A 587 4.99 9.44 -5.17
CA HIS A 587 5.73 8.20 -4.93
C HIS A 587 7.22 8.31 -5.27
N SER A 588 7.62 9.27 -6.08
CA SER A 588 9.03 9.50 -6.45
C SER A 588 9.89 9.84 -5.22
N ARG A 589 11.14 9.40 -5.24
CA ARG A 589 12.14 9.79 -4.25
C ARG A 589 13.29 10.48 -4.95
N ILE A 590 13.64 11.66 -4.43
CA ILE A 590 14.74 12.49 -4.90
C ILE A 590 15.53 12.95 -3.70
N TYR A 591 16.83 12.77 -3.73
CA TYR A 591 17.75 13.25 -2.72
C TYR A 591 18.70 14.25 -3.37
N CYS A 592 18.69 15.49 -2.88
CA CYS A 592 19.45 16.60 -3.43
C CYS A 592 20.29 17.25 -2.33
N PHE A 593 21.57 17.41 -2.60
CA PHE A 593 22.57 18.01 -1.71
C PHE A 593 23.31 19.12 -2.44
N GLY A 594 23.52 20.26 -1.77
CA GLY A 594 24.18 21.44 -2.31
C GLY A 594 23.33 22.28 -3.26
N GLU A 595 23.90 23.39 -3.72
CA GLU A 595 23.28 24.34 -4.64
C GLU A 595 24.20 24.67 -5.83
N GLY A 596 23.59 25.19 -6.91
CA GLY A 596 24.31 25.62 -8.11
C GLY A 596 25.17 24.52 -8.73
N ALA A 597 26.44 24.82 -8.99
CA ALA A 597 27.40 23.88 -9.58
C ALA A 597 27.81 22.72 -8.64
N LEU A 598 27.56 22.85 -7.35
CA LEU A 598 27.88 21.82 -6.35
C LEU A 598 26.72 20.86 -6.09
N ARG A 599 25.57 21.06 -6.76
CA ARG A 599 24.37 20.25 -6.60
C ARG A 599 24.60 18.82 -7.04
N GLN A 600 24.30 17.89 -6.14
CA GLN A 600 24.26 16.45 -6.42
C GLN A 600 22.83 15.95 -6.26
N MET A 601 22.31 15.26 -7.26
CA MET A 601 20.93 14.74 -7.28
C MET A 601 20.92 13.23 -7.51
N TYR A 602 20.09 12.55 -6.73
CA TYR A 602 19.91 11.11 -6.80
C TYR A 602 18.44 10.77 -6.95
N LEU A 603 18.10 9.89 -7.89
CA LEU A 603 16.82 9.21 -7.97
C LEU A 603 16.89 7.93 -7.14
N SER A 604 15.87 7.65 -6.33
CA SER A 604 15.88 6.48 -5.44
C SER A 604 14.56 5.70 -5.51
N SER A 605 14.65 4.39 -5.36
CA SER A 605 13.51 3.53 -5.06
C SER A 605 13.36 3.27 -3.56
N ALA A 606 14.32 3.69 -2.74
CA ALA A 606 14.36 3.51 -1.30
C ALA A 606 13.85 4.75 -0.56
N ASP A 607 13.08 4.55 0.51
CA ASP A 607 12.73 5.59 1.47
C ASP A 607 13.77 5.69 2.60
N ILE A 608 13.71 6.76 3.39
CA ILE A 608 14.55 6.94 4.60
C ILE A 608 13.93 6.13 5.75
N MET A 609 13.95 4.81 5.59
CA MET A 609 13.42 3.86 6.56
C MET A 609 14.47 2.80 6.88
N THR A 610 14.56 2.38 8.15
CA THR A 610 15.50 1.34 8.60
C THR A 610 15.48 0.10 7.71
N ARG A 611 14.29 -0.42 7.43
CA ARG A 611 14.13 -1.60 6.54
C ARG A 611 14.65 -1.38 5.11
N ASN A 612 14.55 -0.16 4.57
CA ASN A 612 15.02 0.17 3.22
C ASN A 612 16.53 0.38 3.17
N GLN A 613 17.15 0.77 4.29
CA GLN A 613 18.57 1.03 4.41
C GLN A 613 19.35 -0.24 4.78
N GLU A 614 18.73 -1.22 5.43
CA GLU A 614 19.41 -2.37 6.04
C GLU A 614 18.95 -3.74 5.49
N ARG A 615 17.73 -3.85 4.94
CA ARG A 615 17.15 -5.15 4.57
C ARG A 615 16.38 -5.16 3.22
N ARG A 616 16.58 -4.13 2.40
CA ARG A 616 15.95 -4.03 1.08
C ARG A 616 16.95 -3.59 0.01
#